data_560ae44caf1ff3463191fa043e051902
#
_entry.id   560ae44caf1ff3463191fa043e051902
#
_cell.length_a   1.000
_cell.length_b   1.000
_cell.length_c   1.000
_cell.angle_alpha   90.00
_cell.angle_beta   90.00
_cell.angle_gamma   90.00
#
_symmetry.space_group_name_H-M   'P 1'
#
loop_
_entity.id
_entity.type
_entity.pdbx_description
1 polymer ?
#
loop_
_entity_poly.entity_id
_entity_poly.type
_entity_poly.pdbx_seq_one_letter_code
_entity_poly.pdbx_strand_id
1 'polypeptide(L)'
;MPLKRPWRDLDRSTVGGAPDRYGVYELADEDGTVLQVGTGVLPDELKTALAYGDATKVRWETTQTREQAEALAEEHRQRLDER
;
A
#
# COMPACT_ATOMS: atom_id res chain seq x y z
N MET A 1 -6.25 -2.83 -12.32
CA MET A 1 -5.44 -3.95 -11.85
C MET A 1 -4.70 -3.57 -10.59
N PRO A 2 -4.69 -4.43 -9.57
CA PRO A 2 -3.88 -4.16 -8.38
C PRO A 2 -2.41 -3.97 -8.77
N LEU A 3 -1.62 -3.48 -7.84
CA LEU A 3 -0.21 -3.26 -8.07
C LEU A 3 0.47 -4.56 -8.51
N LYS A 4 1.33 -4.47 -9.51
CA LYS A 4 2.04 -5.63 -10.04
C LYS A 4 3.31 -5.97 -9.23
N ARG A 5 3.50 -5.32 -8.11
CA ARG A 5 4.67 -5.55 -7.25
C ARG A 5 4.45 -6.79 -6.40
N PRO A 6 5.49 -7.55 -6.11
CA PRO A 6 5.37 -8.68 -5.21
C PRO A 6 5.02 -8.20 -3.79
N TRP A 7 4.27 -9.02 -3.07
CA TRP A 7 3.98 -8.73 -1.67
C TRP A 7 5.25 -8.83 -0.83
N ARG A 8 5.40 -7.92 0.12
CA ARG A 8 6.48 -7.92 1.11
C ARG A 8 5.87 -8.07 2.49
N ASP A 9 6.64 -8.62 3.42
CA ASP A 9 6.19 -8.67 4.81
C ASP A 9 6.11 -7.25 5.37
N LEU A 10 5.02 -6.96 6.08
CA LEU A 10 4.86 -5.68 6.75
C LEU A 10 5.60 -5.75 8.10
N ASP A 11 6.85 -5.33 8.11
CA ASP A 11 7.71 -5.33 9.28
C ASP A 11 8.57 -4.07 9.33
N ARG A 12 9.35 -3.93 10.39
CA ARG A 12 10.18 -2.73 10.60
C ARG A 12 11.21 -2.55 9.48
N SER A 13 11.78 -3.63 9.00
CA SER A 13 12.78 -3.58 7.93
C SER A 13 12.16 -3.05 6.64
N THR A 14 11.01 -3.56 6.28
CA THR A 14 10.29 -3.13 5.07
C THR A 14 9.87 -1.67 5.18
N VAL A 15 9.33 -1.27 6.32
CA VAL A 15 8.92 0.12 6.57
C VAL A 15 10.14 1.05 6.52
N GLY A 16 11.25 0.64 7.12
CA GLY A 16 12.49 1.43 7.11
C GLY A 16 13.10 1.56 5.72
N GLY A 17 12.84 0.61 4.82
CA GLY A 17 13.30 0.65 3.45
C GLY A 17 12.35 1.35 2.47
N ALA A 18 11.18 1.77 2.93
CA ALA A 18 10.22 2.45 2.06
C ALA A 18 10.75 3.82 1.64
N PRO A 19 10.59 4.20 0.36
CA PRO A 19 11.09 5.50 -0.09
C PRO A 19 10.31 6.65 0.56
N ASP A 20 11.03 7.71 0.91
CA ASP A 20 10.43 8.91 1.51
C ASP A 20 9.75 9.73 0.42
N ARG A 21 8.68 9.17 -0.13
CA ARG A 21 7.94 9.74 -1.25
C ARG A 21 6.46 9.46 -1.10
N TYR A 22 5.67 10.26 -1.79
CA TYR A 22 4.24 10.03 -1.91
C TYR A 22 3.98 8.82 -2.81
N GLY A 23 2.97 8.05 -2.50
CA GLY A 23 2.63 6.90 -3.32
C GLY A 23 1.30 6.28 -2.93
N VAL A 24 1.01 5.18 -3.62
CA VAL A 24 -0.14 4.34 -3.32
C VAL A 24 0.36 3.01 -2.73
N TYR A 25 -0.37 2.48 -1.75
CA TYR A 25 -0.02 1.22 -1.13
C TYR A 25 -1.24 0.33 -0.96
N GLU A 26 -0.99 -0.96 -0.92
CA GLU A 26 -2.00 -1.96 -0.59
C GLU A 26 -1.53 -2.76 0.60
N LEU A 27 -2.45 -3.02 1.53
CA LEU A 27 -2.20 -3.85 2.71
C LEU A 27 -3.02 -5.11 2.57
N ALA A 28 -2.44 -6.24 2.95
CA ALA A 28 -3.10 -7.53 2.83
C ALA A 28 -2.83 -8.42 4.03
N ASP A 29 -3.63 -9.46 4.18
CA ASP A 29 -3.40 -10.51 5.16
C ASP A 29 -2.42 -11.56 4.62
N GLU A 30 -2.19 -12.61 5.40
CA GLU A 30 -1.25 -13.67 5.03
C GLU A 30 -1.63 -14.41 3.76
N ASP A 31 -2.91 -14.42 3.42
CA ASP A 31 -3.43 -15.09 2.24
C ASP A 31 -3.35 -14.22 0.98
N GLY A 32 -2.93 -12.97 1.14
CA GLY A 32 -2.90 -12.01 0.04
C GLY A 32 -4.23 -11.34 -0.23
N THR A 33 -5.19 -11.46 0.68
CA THR A 33 -6.45 -10.73 0.57
C THR A 33 -6.22 -9.27 0.91
N VAL A 34 -6.54 -8.37 -0.02
CA VAL A 34 -6.32 -6.94 0.17
C VAL A 34 -7.32 -6.41 1.20
N LEU A 35 -6.80 -5.83 2.27
CA LEU A 35 -7.57 -5.26 3.36
C LEU A 35 -7.79 -3.76 3.21
N GLN A 36 -6.83 -3.08 2.58
CA GLN A 36 -6.88 -1.62 2.45
C GLN A 36 -6.02 -1.16 1.28
N VAL A 37 -6.52 -0.14 0.59
CA VAL A 37 -5.76 0.62 -0.40
C VAL A 37 -5.69 2.06 0.10
N GLY A 38 -4.49 2.63 0.16
CA GLY A 38 -4.32 3.98 0.66
C GLY A 38 -3.28 4.77 -0.09
N THR A 39 -3.20 6.05 0.22
CA THR A 39 -2.22 6.97 -0.34
C THR A 39 -1.60 7.81 0.76
N GLY A 40 -0.40 8.30 0.52
CA GLY A 40 0.29 9.17 1.47
C GLY A 40 1.79 9.09 1.31
N VAL A 41 2.49 9.72 2.24
CA VAL A 41 3.94 9.58 2.35
C VAL A 41 4.21 8.18 2.88
N LEU A 42 4.83 7.34 2.05
CA LEU A 42 4.91 5.89 2.30
C LEU A 42 5.45 5.51 3.68
N PRO A 43 6.60 6.04 4.14
CA PRO A 43 7.11 5.63 5.46
C PRO A 43 6.12 5.91 6.59
N ASP A 44 5.46 7.06 6.57
CA ASP A 44 4.52 7.43 7.61
C ASP A 44 3.28 6.55 7.60
N GLU A 45 2.75 6.29 6.41
CA GLU A 45 1.55 5.45 6.25
C GLU A 45 1.82 4.01 6.64
N LEU A 46 2.96 3.47 6.24
CA LEU A 46 3.31 2.09 6.55
C LEU A 46 3.66 1.92 8.03
N LYS A 47 4.27 2.93 8.65
CA LYS A 47 4.53 2.91 10.07
C LYS A 47 3.23 2.84 10.88
N THR A 48 2.23 3.61 10.49
CA THR A 48 0.90 3.58 11.11
C THR A 48 0.25 2.21 10.91
N ALA A 49 0.32 1.66 9.72
CA ALA A 49 -0.25 0.35 9.43
C ALA A 49 0.41 -0.75 10.27
N LEU A 50 1.72 -0.69 10.43
CA LEU A 50 2.45 -1.66 11.25
C LEU A 50 2.04 -1.57 12.72
N ALA A 51 1.83 -0.35 13.23
CA ALA A 51 1.52 -0.14 14.64
C ALA A 51 0.06 -0.48 15.00
N TYR A 52 -0.88 -0.20 14.10
CA TYR A 52 -2.30 -0.22 14.44
C TYR A 52 -3.16 -1.12 13.56
N GLY A 53 -2.62 -1.65 12.48
CA GLY A 53 -3.39 -2.45 11.53
C GLY A 53 -3.26 -3.94 11.75
N ASP A 54 -4.10 -4.70 11.06
CA ASP A 54 -4.11 -6.16 11.08
C ASP A 54 -3.39 -6.76 9.88
N ALA A 55 -2.87 -5.93 8.98
CA ALA A 55 -2.20 -6.41 7.78
C ALA A 55 -0.86 -7.05 8.11
N THR A 56 -0.49 -8.06 7.35
CA THR A 56 0.80 -8.75 7.46
C THR A 56 1.64 -8.60 6.20
N LYS A 57 1.03 -8.15 5.10
CA LYS A 57 1.70 -7.96 3.81
C LYS A 57 1.44 -6.55 3.29
N VAL A 58 2.39 -6.06 2.51
CA VAL A 58 2.31 -4.72 1.93
C VAL A 58 2.98 -4.71 0.56
N ARG A 59 2.46 -3.85 -0.31
CA ARG A 59 3.14 -3.46 -1.54
C ARG A 59 2.76 -2.02 -1.87
N TRP A 60 3.63 -1.35 -2.60
CA TRP A 60 3.43 0.06 -2.90
C TRP A 60 4.00 0.42 -4.27
N GLU A 61 3.58 1.58 -4.74
CA GLU A 61 4.13 2.20 -5.93
C GLU A 61 4.27 3.70 -5.66
N THR A 62 5.46 4.26 -5.93
CA THR A 62 5.68 5.69 -5.77
C THR A 62 5.06 6.46 -6.91
N THR A 63 4.62 7.68 -6.63
CA THR A 63 4.07 8.58 -7.63
C THR A 63 4.78 9.93 -7.55
N GLN A 64 4.67 10.73 -8.61
CA GLN A 64 5.28 12.05 -8.64
C GLN A 64 4.40 13.08 -7.94
N THR A 65 3.09 12.87 -7.94
CA THR A 65 2.15 13.80 -7.34
C THR A 65 1.12 13.05 -6.51
N ARG A 66 0.49 13.79 -5.60
CA ARG A 66 -0.62 13.29 -4.81
C ARG A 66 -1.79 12.87 -5.70
N GLU A 67 -2.06 13.65 -6.74
CA GLU A 67 -3.17 13.36 -7.66
C GLU A 67 -2.98 12.02 -8.37
N GLN A 68 -1.75 11.72 -8.78
CA GLN A 68 -1.44 10.42 -9.38
C GLN A 68 -1.68 9.29 -8.40
N ALA A 69 -1.27 9.46 -7.15
CA ALA A 69 -1.48 8.44 -6.13
C ALA A 69 -2.96 8.20 -5.90
N GLU A 70 -3.75 9.25 -5.79
CA GLU A 70 -5.19 9.13 -5.58
C GLU A 70 -5.90 8.47 -6.76
N ALA A 71 -5.49 8.80 -7.99
CA ALA A 71 -6.05 8.18 -9.18
C ALA A 71 -5.75 6.68 -9.24
N LEU A 72 -4.52 6.28 -8.93
CA LEU A 72 -4.15 4.88 -8.87
C LEU A 72 -4.90 4.13 -7.76
N ALA A 73 -5.03 4.75 -6.60
CA ALA A 73 -5.74 4.13 -5.49
C ALA A 73 -7.22 3.89 -5.84
N GLU A 74 -7.85 4.85 -6.49
CA GLU A 74 -9.24 4.71 -6.92
C GLU A 74 -9.41 3.59 -7.95
N GLU A 75 -8.49 3.51 -8.90
CA GLU A 75 -8.48 2.43 -9.89
C GLU A 75 -8.36 1.07 -9.21
N HIS A 76 -7.49 0.93 -8.23
CA HIS A 76 -7.31 -0.32 -7.50
C HIS A 76 -8.55 -0.69 -6.71
N ARG A 77 -9.19 0.28 -6.05
CA ARG A 77 -10.42 0.05 -5.28
C ARG A 77 -11.53 -0.43 -6.18
N GLN A 78 -11.69 0.19 -7.35
CA GLN A 78 -12.72 -0.22 -8.31
C GLN A 78 -12.54 -1.66 -8.75
N ARG A 79 -11.32 -2.08 -8.99
CA ARG A 79 -11.04 -3.45 -9.41
C ARG A 79 -11.29 -4.46 -8.30
N LEU A 80 -11.06 -4.09 -7.06
CA LEU A 80 -11.37 -4.94 -5.93
C LEU A 80 -12.88 -5.11 -5.78
N ASP A 81 -13.66 -4.06 -6.04
CA ASP A 81 -15.11 -4.10 -5.96
C ASP A 81 -15.76 -4.91 -7.07
N GLU A 82 -15.07 -5.11 -8.18
CA GLU A 82 -15.59 -5.89 -9.33
C GLU A 82 -15.46 -7.40 -9.15
N ARG A 83 -14.87 -7.86 -8.08
CA ARG A 83 -14.66 -9.30 -7.83
C ARG A 83 -15.91 -10.01 -7.36
#